data_2a661a2c29d9cfe1b8173da6505be929
#
_entry.id   2a661a2c29d9cfe1b8173da6505be929
#
_cell.length_a   1.000
_cell.length_b   1.000
_cell.length_c   1.000
_cell.angle_alpha   90.00
_cell.angle_beta   90.00
_cell.angle_gamma   90.00
#
_symmetry.space_group_name_H-M   'P 1'
#
loop_
_entity.id
_entity.type
_entity.pdbx_description
1 polymer ?
#
loop_
_entity_poly.entity_id
_entity_poly.type
_entity_poly.pdbx_seq_one_letter_code
_entity_poly.pdbx_strand_id
1 'polypeptide(L)'
;MITSNQNSKIKLVRALLGRTKERREAGSFVAEGVRLVEEAAKGDWRFEIVLYDETLSERGRSQVEGLRLKGVDVEEVSASVMKSLSDTESPQGILAVLKFSQSPII
;
A
#
# COMPACT_ATOMS: atom_id res chain seq x y z
N MET A 1 0.28 -5.30 -15.08
CA MET A 1 -0.09 -5.93 -13.80
C MET A 1 1.07 -6.73 -13.23
N ILE A 2 1.33 -6.56 -11.95
CA ILE A 2 2.40 -7.31 -11.30
C ILE A 2 1.91 -8.70 -10.95
N THR A 3 2.59 -9.73 -11.45
CA THR A 3 2.19 -11.12 -11.24
C THR A 3 3.26 -11.95 -10.52
N SER A 4 4.40 -11.34 -10.20
CA SER A 4 5.52 -12.07 -9.60
C SER A 4 5.86 -11.54 -8.22
N ASN A 5 6.09 -12.45 -7.28
CA ASN A 5 6.57 -12.11 -5.95
C ASN A 5 8.02 -11.65 -5.96
N GLN A 6 8.70 -11.76 -7.10
CA GLN A 6 10.09 -11.32 -7.23
C GLN A 6 10.20 -9.84 -7.63
N ASN A 7 9.07 -9.19 -7.92
CA ASN A 7 9.06 -7.77 -8.24
C ASN A 7 9.58 -6.96 -7.05
N SER A 8 10.39 -5.96 -7.30
CA SER A 8 11.03 -5.17 -6.23
C SER A 8 10.01 -4.47 -5.31
N LYS A 9 8.89 -4.03 -5.86
CA LYS A 9 7.85 -3.39 -5.05
C LYS A 9 7.19 -4.39 -4.12
N ILE A 10 6.98 -5.61 -4.60
CA ILE A 10 6.41 -6.68 -3.79
C ILE A 10 7.37 -7.08 -2.67
N LYS A 11 8.66 -7.15 -2.98
CA LYS A 11 9.66 -7.46 -1.96
C LYS A 11 9.71 -6.40 -0.88
N LEU A 12 9.59 -5.13 -1.26
CA LEU A 12 9.55 -4.03 -0.30
C LEU A 12 8.36 -4.16 0.64
N VAL A 13 7.17 -4.38 0.08
CA VAL A 13 5.96 -4.53 0.89
C VAL A 13 6.08 -5.70 1.84
N ARG A 14 6.61 -6.82 1.36
CA ARG A 14 6.77 -8.02 2.18
C ARG A 14 7.75 -7.77 3.33
N ALA A 15 8.84 -7.06 3.08
CA ALA A 15 9.80 -6.73 4.13
C ALA A 15 9.15 -5.85 5.21
N LEU A 16 8.36 -4.88 4.80
CA LEU A 16 7.69 -3.97 5.74
C LEU A 16 6.60 -4.69 6.56
N LEU A 17 5.97 -5.71 6.00
CA LEU A 17 4.98 -6.48 6.72
C LEU A 17 5.63 -7.40 7.75
N GLY A 18 6.85 -7.82 7.50
CA GLY A 18 7.47 -8.86 8.30
C GLY A 18 8.16 -8.44 9.57
N ARG A 19 8.75 -7.23 9.62
CA ARG A 19 9.62 -6.87 10.74
C ARG A 19 9.51 -5.41 11.12
N THR A 20 9.43 -5.17 12.42
CA THR A 20 9.44 -3.82 12.96
C THR A 20 10.73 -3.07 12.60
N LYS A 21 11.85 -3.78 12.63
CA LYS A 21 13.14 -3.20 12.29
C LYS A 21 13.15 -2.66 10.86
N GLU A 22 12.62 -3.44 9.92
CA GLU A 22 12.57 -3.03 8.53
C GLU A 22 11.72 -1.77 8.36
N ARG A 23 10.58 -1.72 9.06
CA ARG A 23 9.71 -0.54 9.02
C ARG A 23 10.42 0.69 9.57
N ARG A 24 11.15 0.52 10.65
CA ARG A 24 11.84 1.63 11.28
C ARG A 24 12.97 2.17 10.41
N GLU A 25 13.75 1.27 9.82
CA GLU A 25 14.85 1.67 8.95
C GLU A 25 14.37 2.33 7.67
N ALA A 26 13.29 1.83 7.10
CA ALA A 26 12.73 2.40 5.89
C ALA A 26 11.94 3.67 6.15
N GLY A 27 11.54 3.91 7.38
CA GLY A 27 10.67 5.03 7.73
C GLY A 27 9.29 4.88 7.14
N SER A 28 8.85 3.64 6.90
CA SER A 28 7.61 3.35 6.17
C SER A 28 6.86 2.20 6.83
N PHE A 29 5.57 2.12 6.54
CA PHE A 29 4.74 1.02 7.01
C PHE A 29 3.65 0.73 5.99
N VAL A 30 2.95 -0.39 6.16
CA VAL A 30 1.90 -0.80 5.24
C VAL A 30 0.54 -0.58 5.89
N ALA A 31 -0.37 0.06 5.16
CA ALA A 31 -1.76 0.19 5.55
C ALA A 31 -2.58 -0.69 4.61
N GLU A 32 -3.41 -1.55 5.16
CA GLU A 32 -4.24 -2.45 4.39
C GLU A 32 -5.71 -2.09 4.56
N GLY A 33 -6.43 -2.02 3.44
CA GLY A 33 -7.86 -1.80 3.45
C GLY A 33 -8.26 -0.41 2.99
N VAL A 34 -9.45 -0.32 2.40
CA VAL A 34 -9.97 0.91 1.81
C VAL A 34 -10.07 2.03 2.84
N ARG A 35 -10.56 1.70 4.03
CA ARG A 35 -10.77 2.70 5.07
C ARG A 35 -9.47 3.33 5.56
N LEU A 36 -8.46 2.50 5.80
CA LEU A 36 -7.16 3.01 6.25
C LEU A 36 -6.52 3.87 5.17
N VAL A 37 -6.64 3.46 3.90
CA VAL A 37 -6.09 4.24 2.80
C VAL A 37 -6.82 5.58 2.69
N GLU A 38 -8.14 5.61 2.88
CA GLU A 38 -8.90 6.85 2.88
C GLU A 38 -8.45 7.78 4.01
N GLU A 39 -8.27 7.24 5.18
CA GLU A 39 -7.82 8.03 6.32
C GLU A 39 -6.44 8.62 6.07
N ALA A 40 -5.54 7.82 5.50
CA ALA A 40 -4.21 8.30 5.16
C ALA A 40 -4.26 9.40 4.11
N ALA A 41 -5.15 9.26 3.13
CA ALA A 41 -5.29 10.27 2.07
C ALA A 41 -5.80 11.61 2.59
N LYS A 42 -6.56 11.58 3.69
CA LYS A 42 -7.06 12.81 4.31
C LYS A 42 -6.04 13.47 5.22
N GLY A 43 -5.04 12.71 5.64
CA GLY A 43 -4.01 13.23 6.53
C GLY A 43 -2.79 13.70 5.78
N ASP A 44 -1.70 13.90 6.51
CA ASP A 44 -0.43 14.36 5.92
C ASP A 44 0.51 13.24 5.55
N TRP A 45 -0.01 12.04 5.41
CA TRP A 45 0.83 10.90 5.11
C TRP A 45 1.31 10.95 3.67
N ARG A 46 2.58 10.59 3.47
CA ARG A 46 3.14 10.50 2.14
C ARG A 46 2.99 9.08 1.63
N PHE A 47 2.35 8.93 0.49
CA PHE A 47 2.19 7.62 -0.14
C PHE A 47 3.41 7.31 -1.00
N GLU A 48 4.00 6.13 -0.80
CA GLU A 48 5.07 5.66 -1.66
C GLU A 48 4.54 4.80 -2.79
N ILE A 49 3.72 3.83 -2.45
CA ILE A 49 3.19 2.88 -3.42
C ILE A 49 1.78 2.48 -2.99
N VAL A 50 0.90 2.30 -3.95
CA VAL A 50 -0.41 1.71 -3.69
C VAL A 50 -0.55 0.49 -4.59
N LEU A 51 -0.87 -0.65 -4.01
CA LEU A 51 -1.12 -1.89 -4.75
C LEU A 51 -2.60 -2.25 -4.61
N TYR A 52 -3.20 -2.68 -5.70
CA TYR A 52 -4.60 -3.11 -5.67
C TYR A 52 -4.81 -4.29 -6.61
N ASP A 53 -5.87 -5.05 -6.39
CA ASP A 53 -6.21 -6.16 -7.26
C ASP A 53 -7.66 -6.05 -7.75
N GLU A 54 -8.09 -7.03 -8.52
CA GLU A 54 -9.41 -7.01 -9.15
C GLU A 54 -10.59 -7.08 -8.17
N THR A 55 -10.34 -7.46 -6.91
CA THR A 55 -11.40 -7.57 -5.92
C THR A 55 -11.74 -6.23 -5.26
N LEU A 56 -10.98 -5.18 -5.58
CA LEU A 56 -11.19 -3.87 -4.97
C LEU A 56 -12.58 -3.33 -5.29
N SER A 57 -13.26 -2.79 -4.27
CA SER A 57 -14.59 -2.22 -4.42
C SER A 57 -14.57 -0.97 -5.30
N GLU A 58 -15.73 -0.53 -5.74
CA GLU A 58 -15.84 0.71 -6.50
C GLU A 58 -15.34 1.91 -5.70
N ARG A 59 -15.64 1.94 -4.41
CA ARG A 59 -15.14 3.00 -3.53
C ARG A 59 -13.62 3.00 -3.51
N GLY A 60 -13.01 1.83 -3.39
CA GLY A 60 -11.56 1.70 -3.42
C GLY A 60 -10.98 2.10 -4.76
N ARG A 61 -11.65 1.76 -5.86
CA ARG A 61 -11.18 2.12 -7.19
C ARG A 61 -11.19 3.64 -7.41
N SER A 62 -12.21 4.32 -6.91
CA SER A 62 -12.26 5.78 -6.96
C SER A 62 -11.11 6.38 -6.17
N GLN A 63 -10.81 5.80 -5.01
CA GLN A 63 -9.70 6.24 -4.17
C GLN A 63 -8.36 6.09 -4.90
N VAL A 64 -8.16 4.95 -5.53
CA VAL A 64 -6.95 4.64 -6.30
C VAL A 64 -6.77 5.62 -7.45
N GLU A 65 -7.86 5.93 -8.16
CA GLU A 65 -7.78 6.89 -9.27
C GLU A 65 -7.40 8.28 -8.77
N GLY A 66 -7.97 8.71 -7.66
CA GLY A 66 -7.62 9.99 -7.07
C GLY A 66 -6.15 10.07 -6.69
N LEU A 67 -5.61 9.01 -6.14
CA LEU A 67 -4.20 8.96 -5.77
C LEU A 67 -3.31 8.94 -7.01
N ARG A 68 -3.70 8.21 -8.04
CA ARG A 68 -2.96 8.17 -9.30
C ARG A 68 -2.88 9.57 -9.93
N LEU A 69 -3.97 10.30 -9.90
CA LEU A 69 -4.01 11.65 -10.44
C LEU A 69 -3.13 12.61 -9.66
N LYS A 70 -2.86 12.31 -8.40
CA LYS A 70 -1.96 13.12 -7.59
C LYS A 70 -0.49 12.74 -7.77
N GLY A 71 -0.21 11.77 -8.62
CA GLY A 71 1.16 11.36 -8.89
C GLY A 71 1.67 10.22 -8.02
N VAL A 72 0.80 9.57 -7.25
CA VAL A 72 1.20 8.43 -6.43
C VAL A 72 1.47 7.22 -7.34
N ASP A 73 2.49 6.46 -7.02
CA ASP A 73 2.83 5.24 -7.75
C ASP A 73 1.76 4.17 -7.42
N VAL A 74 0.87 3.90 -8.36
CA VAL A 74 -0.21 2.95 -8.19
C VAL A 74 -0.03 1.80 -9.16
N GLU A 75 -0.05 0.57 -8.65
CA GLU A 75 0.14 -0.62 -9.49
C GLU A 75 -0.93 -1.66 -9.20
N GLU A 76 -1.42 -2.27 -10.25
CA GLU A 76 -2.32 -3.41 -10.12
C GLU A 76 -1.50 -4.68 -9.93
N VAL A 77 -1.93 -5.57 -9.03
CA VAL A 77 -1.27 -6.85 -8.81
C VAL A 77 -2.27 -7.97 -9.04
N SER A 78 -1.78 -9.18 -9.28
CA SER A 78 -2.66 -10.33 -9.42
C SER A 78 -3.30 -10.67 -8.08
N ALA A 79 -4.43 -11.34 -8.11
CA ALA A 79 -5.10 -11.78 -6.89
C ALA A 79 -4.20 -12.68 -6.05
N SER A 80 -3.40 -13.52 -6.68
CA SER A 80 -2.51 -14.41 -5.94
C SER A 80 -1.38 -13.65 -5.24
N VAL A 81 -0.85 -12.61 -5.88
CA VAL A 81 0.17 -11.76 -5.24
C VAL A 81 -0.43 -11.02 -4.05
N MET A 82 -1.61 -10.43 -4.24
CA MET A 82 -2.28 -9.71 -3.15
C MET A 82 -2.55 -10.64 -1.97
N LYS A 83 -3.04 -11.84 -2.25
CA LYS A 83 -3.34 -12.82 -1.22
C LYS A 83 -2.09 -13.18 -0.42
N SER A 84 -0.94 -13.28 -1.09
CA SER A 84 0.31 -13.62 -0.42
C SER A 84 0.82 -12.51 0.48
N LEU A 85 0.39 -11.26 0.26
CA LEU A 85 0.81 -10.12 1.05
C LEU A 85 -0.16 -9.80 2.19
N SER A 86 -1.41 -10.22 2.05
CA SER A 86 -2.43 -9.86 3.03
C SER A 86 -2.39 -10.76 4.24
N ASP A 87 -2.50 -10.17 5.43
CA ASP A 87 -2.55 -10.90 6.68
C ASP A 87 -3.97 -11.15 7.15
N THR A 88 -4.97 -10.66 6.43
CA THR A 88 -6.35 -10.77 6.88
C THR A 88 -7.05 -11.92 6.18
N GLU A 89 -8.07 -12.47 6.82
CA GLU A 89 -8.89 -13.51 6.22
C GLU A 89 -9.78 -12.95 5.11
N SER A 90 -10.05 -11.65 5.16
CA SER A 90 -10.89 -11.00 4.17
C SER A 90 -10.18 -9.79 3.58
N PRO A 91 -9.21 -10.01 2.72
CA PRO A 91 -8.47 -8.90 2.14
C PRO A 91 -9.39 -8.01 1.31
N GLN A 92 -9.18 -6.73 1.37
CA GLN A 92 -10.00 -5.76 0.64
C GLN A 92 -9.42 -5.35 -0.70
N GLY A 93 -8.35 -6.00 -1.11
CA GLY A 93 -7.76 -5.76 -2.42
C GLY A 93 -6.96 -4.47 -2.56
N ILE A 94 -6.51 -3.88 -1.46
CA ILE A 94 -5.70 -2.68 -1.50
C ILE A 94 -4.70 -2.64 -0.35
N LEU A 95 -3.46 -2.28 -0.69
CA LEU A 95 -2.40 -2.04 0.28
C LEU A 95 -1.69 -0.76 -0.10
N ALA A 96 -1.29 0.02 0.87
CA ALA A 96 -0.51 1.22 0.61
C ALA A 96 0.75 1.23 1.47
N VAL A 97 1.86 1.65 0.90
CA VAL A 97 3.08 1.90 1.65
C VAL A 97 3.13 3.39 1.92
N LEU A 98 3.15 3.73 3.20
CA LEU A 98 3.13 5.11 3.65
C LEU A 98 4.42 5.44 4.36
N LYS A 99 4.96 6.62 4.13
CA LYS A 99 6.10 7.11 4.89
C LYS A 99 5.59 7.85 6.11
N PHE A 100 6.32 7.69 7.20
CA PHE A 100 6.01 8.48 8.39
C PHE A 100 6.09 9.94 8.03
N SER A 101 5.10 10.69 8.46
CA SER A 101 5.09 12.10 8.25
C SER A 101 6.21 12.70 9.06
N GLN A 102 7.18 13.25 8.38
CA GLN A 102 8.28 13.72 9.07
C GLN A 102 8.33 15.12 8.90
N SER A 103 7.91 15.78 9.80
CA SER A 103 8.38 17.06 9.97
C SER A 103 9.70 16.94 10.58
N PRO A 104 10.67 17.33 9.90
CA PRO A 104 11.96 17.39 10.51
C PRO A 104 11.82 18.37 11.59
N ILE A 105 11.93 17.91 12.67
CA ILE A 105 11.92 18.72 13.73
C ILE A 105 13.19 19.27 13.89
N ILE A 106 13.32 20.32 13.55
CA ILE A 106 14.59 20.84 13.81
C ILE A 106 14.49 22.15 14.38
#